data_01754193be87bb1010d9bad4e0212280
#
_entry.id   01754193be87bb1010d9bad4e0212280
#
_cell.length_a   1.000
_cell.length_b   1.000
_cell.length_c   1.000
_cell.angle_alpha   90.00
_cell.angle_beta   90.00
_cell.angle_gamma   90.00
#
_symmetry.space_group_name_H-M   'P 1'
#
loop_
_entity.id
_entity.type
_entity.pdbx_description
1 polymer ?
#
loop_
_entity_poly.entity_id
_entity_poly.type
_entity_poly.pdbx_seq_one_letter_code
_entity_poly.pdbx_strand_id
1 'polypeptide(L)'
;MRGMAVECVVSCSVMRCVFMIFLTIGAAMASEDFWDLAPIRYSDTASKDDIVQLASDLASGKRKVEGETGLDRLRFVLKALQVPEESQVLVFSKTSHQNTLIRPDNPRALYFSENTYVGYVPGGKIEVIVQDRMLGPVFYLISEGPEGGLKMERDLSTCISCHGTSATENVPGMQVRSVFPDENGHPLLGMGTSQVNHETPLAQRWGGYYVTGRSSMPHLGNRIYQDGGPPEPKAGGLADLSGTIDVTKYLRPTSDIVALMVLEHQCRMHNLLTAASMQYRRAYYLGQAMDKDADPDEGSAGHVADGAADRIVDCLFFKDEADLGEGIEGSEAFQQSFTARFPKTIEGRSLADFQLYQRLFKHRCSFMIYSSAFRDLPPRVKQAVLDRMHQALAGGNPKVDWLKASEGRRISEVLAETLPGW
;
A
#
# COMPACT_ATOMS: atom_id res chain seq x y z
N MET A 1 -9.03 -26.85 -89.56
CA MET A 1 -7.58 -26.80 -89.86
C MET A 1 -6.85 -26.47 -88.55
N ARG A 2 -5.84 -27.25 -88.29
CA ARG A 2 -5.05 -27.37 -87.10
C ARG A 2 -4.31 -26.05 -86.70
N GLY A 3 -4.29 -25.71 -85.47
CA GLY A 3 -3.39 -24.71 -84.88
C GLY A 3 -2.94 -25.14 -83.47
N MET A 4 -1.65 -25.37 -83.33
CA MET A 4 -0.96 -25.99 -82.23
C MET A 4 -0.93 -25.09 -81.00
N ALA A 5 -1.16 -25.69 -79.88
CA ALA A 5 -0.86 -25.15 -78.53
C ALA A 5 0.66 -25.27 -78.29
N VAL A 6 1.29 -24.24 -77.72
CA VAL A 6 2.63 -24.29 -77.12
C VAL A 6 2.48 -23.98 -75.66
N GLU A 7 2.74 -25.01 -74.86
CA GLU A 7 2.87 -24.93 -73.41
C GLU A 7 4.16 -24.20 -73.04
N CYS A 8 4.02 -23.21 -72.21
CA CYS A 8 5.18 -22.59 -71.51
C CYS A 8 5.15 -22.96 -70.08
N VAL A 9 5.90 -24.01 -69.74
CA VAL A 9 6.19 -24.40 -68.36
C VAL A 9 7.28 -23.48 -67.82
N VAL A 10 6.93 -22.54 -66.93
CA VAL A 10 7.91 -21.78 -66.15
C VAL A 10 7.83 -22.20 -64.72
N SER A 11 8.96 -22.69 -64.26
CA SER A 11 9.28 -23.29 -62.97
C SER A 11 8.89 -22.47 -61.77
N CYS A 12 8.01 -23.06 -60.95
CA CYS A 12 7.52 -22.54 -59.67
C CYS A 12 8.44 -22.90 -58.49
N SER A 13 9.74 -22.63 -58.59
CA SER A 13 10.71 -23.05 -57.52
C SER A 13 11.52 -21.94 -56.84
N VAL A 14 11.38 -20.68 -57.25
CA VAL A 14 12.17 -19.57 -56.67
C VAL A 14 11.36 -18.67 -55.74
N MET A 15 10.05 -18.79 -55.69
CA MET A 15 9.17 -17.90 -54.91
C MET A 15 8.77 -18.46 -53.53
N ARG A 16 9.32 -19.64 -53.14
CA ARG A 16 9.08 -20.23 -51.79
C ARG A 16 10.15 -19.95 -50.76
N CYS A 17 11.31 -19.41 -51.13
CA CYS A 17 12.41 -19.15 -50.20
C CYS A 17 12.50 -17.74 -49.62
N VAL A 18 11.71 -16.78 -50.13
CA VAL A 18 11.75 -15.39 -49.60
C VAL A 18 10.66 -15.09 -48.56
N PHE A 19 9.67 -15.98 -48.40
CA PHE A 19 8.58 -15.79 -47.40
C PHE A 19 8.84 -16.45 -46.04
N MET A 20 9.98 -17.10 -45.82
CA MET A 20 10.31 -17.84 -44.62
C MET A 20 11.37 -17.18 -43.71
N ILE A 21 11.79 -15.94 -43.97
CA ILE A 21 12.82 -15.25 -43.17
C ILE A 21 12.24 -14.06 -42.38
N PHE A 22 10.94 -13.77 -42.52
CA PHE A 22 10.31 -12.67 -41.73
C PHE A 22 9.43 -13.14 -40.54
N LEU A 23 9.57 -14.38 -40.09
CA LEU A 23 8.70 -14.94 -39.01
C LEU A 23 9.44 -15.38 -37.75
N THR A 24 10.58 -14.79 -37.44
CA THR A 24 11.25 -15.05 -36.17
C THR A 24 12.08 -13.87 -35.68
N ILE A 25 11.49 -12.73 -35.43
CA ILE A 25 11.95 -11.76 -34.42
C ILE A 25 10.71 -10.96 -33.97
N GLY A 26 9.72 -11.62 -33.46
CA GLY A 26 8.73 -11.11 -32.56
C GLY A 26 9.07 -11.61 -31.17
N ALA A 27 10.27 -11.36 -30.67
CA ALA A 27 10.49 -11.34 -29.24
C ALA A 27 9.53 -10.28 -28.73
N ALA A 28 8.45 -10.70 -28.06
CA ALA A 28 7.65 -9.80 -27.29
C ALA A 28 8.64 -9.09 -26.34
N MET A 29 9.01 -7.88 -26.67
CA MET A 29 9.59 -6.95 -25.74
C MET A 29 8.46 -6.79 -24.72
N ALA A 30 8.49 -7.58 -23.64
CA ALA A 30 7.75 -7.25 -22.45
C ALA A 30 8.14 -5.79 -22.15
N SER A 31 7.18 -4.88 -22.15
CA SER A 31 7.48 -3.50 -21.82
C SER A 31 8.01 -3.54 -20.39
N GLU A 32 9.28 -3.19 -20.23
CA GLU A 32 9.85 -3.06 -18.89
C GLU A 32 9.01 -2.06 -18.11
N ASP A 33 8.63 -2.41 -16.89
CA ASP A 33 7.92 -1.53 -16.01
C ASP A 33 8.76 -0.29 -15.74
N PHE A 34 8.16 0.91 -15.75
CA PHE A 34 8.89 2.16 -15.68
C PHE A 34 9.76 2.29 -14.41
N TRP A 35 9.36 1.64 -13.30
CA TRP A 35 10.10 1.62 -12.04
C TRP A 35 11.34 0.70 -12.09
N ASP A 36 11.44 -0.17 -13.11
CA ASP A 36 12.64 -0.98 -13.35
C ASP A 36 13.61 -0.34 -14.36
N LEU A 37 13.21 0.76 -14.97
CA LEU A 37 14.08 1.58 -15.81
C LEU A 37 14.98 2.51 -14.97
N ALA A 38 16.06 3.00 -15.60
CA ALA A 38 16.92 4.03 -14.97
C ALA A 38 16.11 5.30 -14.65
N PRO A 39 16.38 5.98 -13.55
CA PRO A 39 17.50 5.77 -12.60
C PRO A 39 17.17 4.79 -11.46
N ILE A 40 15.95 4.30 -11.36
CA ILE A 40 15.45 3.53 -10.20
C ILE A 40 16.01 2.11 -10.23
N ARG A 41 15.81 1.36 -11.35
CA ARG A 41 16.26 -0.02 -11.53
C ARG A 41 15.91 -0.88 -10.32
N TYR A 42 14.61 -0.95 -10.02
CA TYR A 42 14.09 -1.55 -8.79
C TYR A 42 14.64 -2.96 -8.54
N SER A 43 14.67 -3.81 -9.57
CA SER A 43 15.13 -5.19 -9.45
C SER A 43 16.63 -5.31 -9.20
N ASP A 44 17.45 -4.43 -9.80
CA ASP A 44 18.91 -4.46 -9.71
C ASP A 44 19.45 -3.69 -8.51
N THR A 45 18.71 -2.71 -8.01
CA THR A 45 19.17 -1.86 -6.92
C THR A 45 19.04 -2.56 -5.57
N ALA A 46 20.16 -2.66 -4.84
CA ALA A 46 20.16 -3.20 -3.49
C ALA A 46 19.35 -2.30 -2.54
N SER A 47 18.44 -2.89 -1.79
CA SER A 47 17.66 -2.19 -0.77
C SER A 47 18.50 -1.84 0.46
N LYS A 48 18.11 -0.77 1.14
CA LYS A 48 18.73 -0.27 2.38
C LYS A 48 17.63 -0.01 3.40
N ASP A 49 17.07 -1.08 3.93
CA ASP A 49 15.89 -1.06 4.79
C ASP A 49 16.11 -1.85 6.08
N ASP A 50 15.09 -1.88 6.93
CA ASP A 50 15.15 -2.51 8.24
C ASP A 50 15.28 -4.05 8.16
N ILE A 51 14.86 -4.69 7.06
CA ILE A 51 15.05 -6.15 6.86
C ILE A 51 16.51 -6.45 6.55
N VAL A 52 17.17 -5.64 5.74
CA VAL A 52 18.62 -5.79 5.46
C VAL A 52 19.42 -5.60 6.75
N GLN A 53 19.03 -4.61 7.58
CA GLN A 53 19.68 -4.41 8.88
C GLN A 53 19.43 -5.59 9.84
N LEU A 54 18.19 -6.09 9.91
CA LEU A 54 17.84 -7.25 10.74
C LEU A 54 18.62 -8.50 10.31
N ALA A 55 18.72 -8.76 9.01
CA ALA A 55 19.50 -9.88 8.47
C ALA A 55 20.99 -9.77 8.86
N SER A 56 21.57 -8.57 8.78
CA SER A 56 22.95 -8.30 9.22
C SER A 56 23.14 -8.51 10.73
N ASP A 57 22.20 -8.04 11.55
CA ASP A 57 22.25 -8.20 13.01
C ASP A 57 22.16 -9.68 13.43
N LEU A 58 21.36 -10.48 12.72
CA LEU A 58 21.27 -11.92 12.93
C LEU A 58 22.55 -12.64 12.50
N ALA A 59 23.07 -12.32 11.30
CA ALA A 59 24.28 -12.94 10.77
C ALA A 59 25.52 -12.65 11.63
N SER A 60 25.59 -11.47 12.23
CA SER A 60 26.68 -11.07 13.15
C SER A 60 26.51 -11.59 14.59
N GLY A 61 25.37 -12.23 14.90
CA GLY A 61 25.04 -12.66 16.27
C GLY A 61 24.67 -11.55 17.23
N LYS A 62 24.52 -10.31 16.76
CA LYS A 62 24.06 -9.16 17.55
C LYS A 62 22.62 -9.34 18.03
N ARG A 63 21.80 -10.05 17.25
CA ARG A 63 20.47 -10.52 17.62
C ARG A 63 20.37 -12.02 17.46
N LYS A 64 19.44 -12.64 18.20
CA LYS A 64 19.08 -14.06 18.07
C LYS A 64 17.58 -14.17 17.99
N VAL A 65 17.11 -15.12 17.20
CA VAL A 65 15.68 -15.45 17.13
C VAL A 65 15.25 -16.05 18.46
N GLU A 66 14.19 -15.54 19.04
CA GLU A 66 13.62 -16.03 20.30
C GLU A 66 12.38 -16.87 20.00
N GLY A 67 12.23 -18.00 20.71
CA GLY A 67 11.09 -18.90 20.60
C GLY A 67 11.15 -19.87 19.41
N GLU A 68 10.26 -20.86 19.44
CA GLU A 68 10.27 -22.00 18.51
C GLU A 68 9.05 -22.06 17.59
N THR A 69 7.94 -21.43 18.04
CA THR A 69 6.68 -21.48 17.28
C THR A 69 6.61 -20.41 16.19
N GLY A 70 5.67 -20.56 15.25
CA GLY A 70 5.39 -19.53 14.24
C GLY A 70 4.97 -18.20 14.84
N LEU A 71 4.23 -18.22 15.97
CA LEU A 71 3.84 -17.00 16.70
C LEU A 71 5.03 -16.34 17.39
N ASP A 72 5.99 -17.11 17.92
CA ASP A 72 7.20 -16.55 18.53
C ASP A 72 8.05 -15.86 17.48
N ARG A 73 8.23 -16.49 16.32
CA ARG A 73 8.93 -15.87 15.18
C ARG A 73 8.24 -14.59 14.71
N LEU A 74 6.90 -14.61 14.66
CA LEU A 74 6.12 -13.41 14.33
C LEU A 74 6.38 -12.30 15.34
N ARG A 75 6.27 -12.57 16.65
CA ARG A 75 6.58 -11.57 17.70
C ARG A 75 7.99 -11.03 17.59
N PHE A 76 8.96 -11.91 17.34
CA PHE A 76 10.35 -11.50 17.13
C PHE A 76 10.47 -10.52 15.97
N VAL A 77 9.88 -10.83 14.81
CA VAL A 77 9.90 -9.98 13.61
C VAL A 77 9.20 -8.64 13.89
N LEU A 78 8.00 -8.65 14.48
CA LEU A 78 7.26 -7.43 14.82
C LEU A 78 8.06 -6.53 15.76
N LYS A 79 8.65 -7.10 16.82
CA LYS A 79 9.50 -6.37 17.77
C LYS A 79 10.76 -5.81 17.11
N ALA A 80 11.40 -6.60 16.24
CA ALA A 80 12.62 -6.18 15.54
C ALA A 80 12.36 -5.01 14.58
N LEU A 81 11.19 -4.99 13.93
CA LEU A 81 10.75 -3.98 12.98
C LEU A 81 9.89 -2.87 13.61
N GLN A 82 9.74 -2.88 14.94
CA GLN A 82 8.93 -1.91 15.70
C GLN A 82 7.47 -1.80 15.23
N VAL A 83 6.88 -2.93 14.85
CA VAL A 83 5.48 -3.03 14.44
C VAL A 83 4.63 -3.45 15.64
N PRO A 84 3.62 -2.67 16.04
CA PRO A 84 2.80 -2.96 17.21
C PRO A 84 1.83 -4.13 16.94
N GLU A 85 1.70 -5.06 17.88
CA GLU A 85 0.74 -6.16 17.82
C GLU A 85 -0.71 -5.66 17.81
N GLU A 86 -0.94 -4.48 18.40
CA GLU A 86 -2.25 -3.83 18.48
C GLU A 86 -2.83 -3.46 17.10
N SER A 87 -1.98 -3.34 16.08
CA SER A 87 -2.39 -3.03 14.70
C SER A 87 -2.99 -4.22 13.96
N GLN A 88 -3.19 -5.38 14.62
CA GLN A 88 -3.70 -6.59 13.98
C GLN A 88 -5.05 -6.37 13.31
N VAL A 89 -5.12 -6.75 12.02
CA VAL A 89 -6.35 -6.91 11.24
C VAL A 89 -6.33 -8.26 10.54
N LEU A 90 -7.49 -8.87 10.30
CA LEU A 90 -7.59 -10.23 9.76
C LEU A 90 -8.34 -10.25 8.43
N VAL A 91 -7.72 -10.87 7.41
CA VAL A 91 -8.23 -11.02 6.04
C VAL A 91 -8.45 -12.50 5.76
N PHE A 92 -9.68 -12.90 5.50
CA PHE A 92 -10.00 -14.30 5.20
C PHE A 92 -10.25 -14.57 3.70
N SER A 93 -10.28 -13.51 2.87
CA SER A 93 -10.35 -13.67 1.42
C SER A 93 -8.98 -14.07 0.84
N LYS A 94 -9.01 -14.96 -0.16
CA LYS A 94 -7.83 -15.50 -0.86
C LYS A 94 -7.22 -14.51 -1.84
N THR A 95 -6.79 -13.36 -1.33
CA THR A 95 -6.23 -12.25 -2.11
C THR A 95 -4.72 -12.05 -1.95
N SER A 96 -4.01 -13.00 -1.29
CA SER A 96 -2.56 -13.00 -1.09
C SER A 96 -1.89 -14.14 -1.84
N HIS A 97 -0.57 -14.08 -1.99
CA HIS A 97 0.25 -15.15 -2.57
C HIS A 97 0.07 -16.50 -1.83
N GLN A 98 -0.12 -16.47 -0.51
CA GLN A 98 -0.36 -17.69 0.30
C GLN A 98 -1.83 -18.10 0.34
N ASN A 99 -2.58 -17.89 -0.75
CA ASN A 99 -4.03 -18.11 -0.86
C ASN A 99 -4.48 -19.54 -0.55
N THR A 100 -3.62 -20.54 -0.72
CA THR A 100 -3.92 -21.95 -0.40
C THR A 100 -4.13 -22.18 1.09
N LEU A 101 -3.51 -21.38 1.96
CA LEU A 101 -3.62 -21.44 3.41
C LEU A 101 -4.75 -20.56 3.96
N ILE A 102 -5.12 -19.50 3.23
CA ILE A 102 -6.11 -18.51 3.69
C ILE A 102 -7.52 -19.07 3.51
N ARG A 103 -8.30 -19.03 4.58
CA ARG A 103 -9.71 -19.43 4.63
C ARG A 103 -10.41 -18.66 5.76
N PRO A 104 -11.76 -18.68 5.82
CA PRO A 104 -12.49 -18.07 6.93
C PRO A 104 -12.07 -18.58 8.32
N ASP A 105 -11.73 -19.86 8.46
CA ASP A 105 -11.23 -20.46 9.69
C ASP A 105 -9.70 -20.31 9.93
N ASN A 106 -8.98 -19.80 8.92
CA ASN A 106 -7.53 -19.55 8.96
C ASN A 106 -7.17 -18.25 8.24
N PRO A 107 -7.67 -17.08 8.70
CA PRO A 107 -7.40 -15.80 8.06
C PRO A 107 -5.92 -15.39 8.13
N ARG A 108 -5.51 -14.55 7.20
CA ARG A 108 -4.22 -13.87 7.24
C ARG A 108 -4.29 -12.69 8.19
N ALA A 109 -3.40 -12.61 9.16
CA ALA A 109 -3.19 -11.43 10.00
C ALA A 109 -2.28 -10.43 9.27
N LEU A 110 -2.62 -9.15 9.38
CA LEU A 110 -1.80 -8.03 8.96
C LEU A 110 -1.51 -7.16 10.16
N TYR A 111 -0.26 -6.71 10.27
CA TYR A 111 0.23 -5.76 11.26
C TYR A 111 0.95 -4.63 10.54
N PHE A 112 0.95 -3.44 11.10
CA PHE A 112 1.61 -2.31 10.45
C PHE A 112 2.13 -1.28 11.44
N SER A 113 3.15 -0.58 11.01
CA SER A 113 3.61 0.70 11.54
C SER A 113 3.61 1.74 10.43
N GLU A 114 4.09 2.94 10.67
CA GLU A 114 4.13 4.01 9.68
C GLU A 114 5.01 3.71 8.45
N ASN A 115 5.90 2.71 8.51
CA ASN A 115 6.84 2.39 7.42
C ASN A 115 6.90 0.91 7.06
N THR A 116 6.22 0.03 7.81
CA THR A 116 6.36 -1.42 7.68
C THR A 116 5.01 -2.11 7.78
N TYR A 117 4.82 -3.14 6.97
CA TYR A 117 3.64 -4.00 6.95
C TYR A 117 4.08 -5.45 7.08
N VAL A 118 3.43 -6.21 7.94
CA VAL A 118 3.75 -7.63 8.18
C VAL A 118 2.50 -8.46 8.00
N GLY A 119 2.56 -9.46 7.13
CA GLY A 119 1.49 -10.44 6.92
C GLY A 119 1.88 -11.79 7.50
N TYR A 120 0.94 -12.46 8.17
CA TYR A 120 1.13 -13.79 8.74
C TYR A 120 -0.09 -14.66 8.51
N VAL A 121 0.13 -15.84 7.97
CA VAL A 121 -0.88 -16.89 7.89
C VAL A 121 -0.43 -18.05 8.76
N PRO A 122 -1.25 -18.56 9.71
CA PRO A 122 -0.88 -19.75 10.47
C PRO A 122 -0.50 -20.92 9.55
N GLY A 123 0.71 -21.48 9.75
CA GLY A 123 1.28 -22.52 8.90
C GLY A 123 2.02 -22.01 7.65
N GLY A 124 2.09 -20.70 7.44
CA GLY A 124 2.76 -20.09 6.29
C GLY A 124 4.03 -19.32 6.63
N LYS A 125 4.55 -18.61 5.63
CA LYS A 125 5.67 -17.67 5.75
C LYS A 125 5.17 -16.33 6.30
N ILE A 126 6.08 -15.54 6.87
CA ILE A 126 5.82 -14.13 7.20
C ILE A 126 6.14 -13.30 5.97
N GLU A 127 5.18 -12.52 5.51
CA GLU A 127 5.30 -11.54 4.43
C GLU A 127 5.65 -10.19 5.03
N VAL A 128 6.63 -9.49 4.49
CA VAL A 128 6.99 -8.16 4.99
C VAL A 128 7.11 -7.17 3.83
N ILE A 129 6.57 -5.98 4.00
CA ILE A 129 6.78 -4.84 3.12
C ILE A 129 7.42 -3.75 3.96
N VAL A 130 8.58 -3.27 3.54
CA VAL A 130 9.31 -2.19 4.22
C VAL A 130 9.53 -1.04 3.25
N GLN A 131 9.46 0.18 3.75
CA GLN A 131 9.71 1.37 2.95
C GLN A 131 11.21 1.62 2.83
N ASP A 132 11.75 1.50 1.60
CA ASP A 132 13.11 1.93 1.23
C ASP A 132 13.08 3.36 0.69
N ARG A 133 14.12 4.12 0.97
CA ARG A 133 14.23 5.53 0.59
C ARG A 133 14.20 5.76 -0.93
N MET A 134 14.79 4.85 -1.70
CA MET A 134 14.94 4.98 -3.16
C MET A 134 13.93 4.14 -3.91
N LEU A 135 13.64 2.95 -3.39
CA LEU A 135 12.84 1.92 -4.03
C LEU A 135 11.36 1.97 -3.62
N GLY A 136 10.99 2.82 -2.62
CA GLY A 136 9.66 2.75 -2.04
C GLY A 136 9.43 1.40 -1.34
N PRO A 137 8.23 0.80 -1.44
CA PRO A 137 7.95 -0.50 -0.84
C PRO A 137 8.82 -1.62 -1.41
N VAL A 138 9.51 -2.35 -0.54
CA VAL A 138 10.30 -3.55 -0.87
C VAL A 138 9.66 -4.75 -0.17
N PHE A 139 9.53 -5.85 -0.90
CA PHE A 139 8.78 -7.04 -0.49
C PHE A 139 9.73 -8.16 -0.08
N TYR A 140 9.43 -8.79 1.06
CA TYR A 140 10.21 -9.90 1.60
C TYR A 140 9.32 -11.06 2.03
N LEU A 141 9.86 -12.27 1.88
CA LEU A 141 9.32 -13.48 2.48
C LEU A 141 10.29 -13.98 3.54
N ILE A 142 9.81 -14.16 4.75
CA ILE A 142 10.57 -14.71 5.86
C ILE A 142 10.07 -16.11 6.15
N SER A 143 10.97 -17.08 6.09
CA SER A 143 10.72 -18.48 6.41
C SER A 143 11.69 -18.98 7.48
N GLU A 144 11.46 -20.19 7.95
CA GLU A 144 12.41 -20.89 8.82
C GLU A 144 13.71 -21.12 8.07
N GLY A 145 14.82 -20.73 8.70
CA GLY A 145 16.18 -20.94 8.22
C GLY A 145 16.84 -22.13 8.91
N PRO A 146 18.11 -22.42 8.58
CA PRO A 146 18.89 -23.43 9.26
C PRO A 146 18.96 -23.18 10.77
N GLU A 147 19.03 -24.27 11.55
CA GLU A 147 19.22 -24.25 13.01
C GLU A 147 18.18 -23.37 13.77
N GLY A 148 16.94 -23.30 13.24
CA GLY A 148 15.88 -22.49 13.85
C GLY A 148 16.00 -20.97 13.61
N GLY A 149 16.94 -20.54 12.75
CA GLY A 149 17.09 -19.15 12.33
C GLY A 149 15.99 -18.70 11.37
N LEU A 150 16.12 -17.46 10.85
CA LEU A 150 15.23 -16.90 9.83
C LEU A 150 15.97 -16.80 8.49
N LYS A 151 15.30 -17.23 7.41
CA LYS A 151 15.70 -16.97 6.03
C LYS A 151 14.84 -15.84 5.50
N MET A 152 15.47 -14.72 5.11
CA MET A 152 14.82 -13.53 4.58
C MET A 152 15.15 -13.40 3.09
N GLU A 153 14.15 -13.42 2.23
CA GLU A 153 14.31 -13.35 0.78
C GLU A 153 13.50 -12.19 0.22
N ARG A 154 14.17 -11.31 -0.54
CA ARG A 154 13.48 -10.27 -1.29
C ARG A 154 12.69 -10.92 -2.43
N ASP A 155 11.41 -10.60 -2.55
CA ASP A 155 10.57 -11.05 -3.66
C ASP A 155 10.52 -9.95 -4.74
N LEU A 156 10.95 -10.30 -5.95
CA LEU A 156 11.02 -9.41 -7.10
C LEU A 156 9.98 -9.73 -8.18
N SER A 157 9.17 -10.76 -8.00
CA SER A 157 8.27 -11.24 -9.05
C SER A 157 6.84 -11.45 -8.57
N THR A 158 6.66 -12.25 -7.53
CA THR A 158 5.33 -12.71 -7.12
C THR A 158 4.50 -11.62 -6.48
N CYS A 159 5.10 -10.87 -5.54
CA CYS A 159 4.42 -9.76 -4.87
C CYS A 159 4.16 -8.62 -5.85
N ILE A 160 5.15 -8.26 -6.68
CA ILE A 160 5.07 -7.12 -7.58
C ILE A 160 4.01 -7.31 -8.66
N SER A 161 3.71 -8.55 -9.08
CA SER A 161 2.67 -8.84 -10.08
C SER A 161 1.29 -8.28 -9.71
N CYS A 162 1.00 -8.18 -8.40
CA CYS A 162 -0.21 -7.54 -7.87
C CYS A 162 0.05 -6.14 -7.32
N HIS A 163 1.24 -5.91 -6.77
CA HIS A 163 1.62 -4.70 -6.06
C HIS A 163 2.38 -3.67 -6.92
N GLY A 164 2.44 -3.86 -8.25
CA GLY A 164 3.02 -2.93 -9.24
C GLY A 164 2.03 -2.52 -10.34
N THR A 165 0.74 -2.40 -10.03
CA THR A 165 -0.34 -2.19 -10.99
C THR A 165 -0.96 -0.80 -10.89
N SER A 166 -1.96 -0.50 -11.73
CA SER A 166 -2.75 0.74 -11.64
C SER A 166 -3.42 0.93 -10.27
N ALA A 167 -3.67 -0.15 -9.53
CA ALA A 167 -4.19 -0.09 -8.16
C ALA A 167 -3.19 0.50 -7.15
N THR A 168 -1.90 0.52 -7.51
CA THR A 168 -0.81 1.08 -6.69
C THR A 168 -0.10 2.24 -7.42
N GLU A 169 -0.81 3.01 -8.24
CA GLU A 169 -0.24 4.13 -9.01
C GLU A 169 0.81 3.71 -10.06
N ASN A 170 0.79 2.45 -10.51
CA ASN A 170 1.79 1.82 -11.39
C ASN A 170 3.22 1.87 -10.83
N VAL A 171 3.36 1.80 -9.51
CA VAL A 171 4.64 1.66 -8.80
C VAL A 171 4.55 0.52 -7.80
N PRO A 172 5.67 -0.02 -7.29
CA PRO A 172 5.64 -0.90 -6.13
C PRO A 172 4.89 -0.23 -4.98
N GLY A 173 3.82 -0.87 -4.49
CA GLY A 173 2.90 -0.23 -3.55
C GLY A 173 2.04 -1.22 -2.78
N MET A 174 1.09 -0.71 -2.00
CA MET A 174 0.17 -1.49 -1.18
C MET A 174 -1.26 -1.36 -1.68
N GLN A 175 -2.05 -2.42 -1.47
CA GLN A 175 -3.48 -2.40 -1.80
C GLN A 175 -4.31 -2.89 -0.61
N VAL A 176 -5.39 -2.18 -0.36
CA VAL A 176 -6.50 -2.69 0.46
C VAL A 176 -7.68 -2.90 -0.47
N ARG A 177 -8.16 -4.14 -0.55
CA ARG A 177 -9.25 -4.52 -1.47
C ARG A 177 -10.42 -5.08 -0.69
N SER A 178 -11.60 -4.62 -1.01
CA SER A 178 -12.86 -5.20 -0.58
C SER A 178 -13.38 -6.11 -1.69
N VAL A 179 -13.67 -7.37 -1.37
CA VAL A 179 -14.14 -8.41 -2.28
C VAL A 179 -15.37 -9.12 -1.68
N PHE A 180 -16.03 -9.93 -2.46
CA PHE A 180 -17.16 -10.74 -2.00
C PHE A 180 -16.71 -12.21 -1.91
N PRO A 181 -16.22 -12.68 -0.73
CA PRO A 181 -15.71 -14.05 -0.59
C PRO A 181 -16.82 -15.07 -0.44
N ASP A 182 -16.64 -16.24 -1.05
CA ASP A 182 -17.45 -17.44 -0.79
C ASP A 182 -17.10 -18.10 0.56
N GLU A 183 -17.72 -19.23 0.86
CA GLU A 183 -17.49 -20.02 2.08
C GLU A 183 -16.05 -20.54 2.24
N ASN A 184 -15.28 -20.59 1.17
CA ASN A 184 -13.87 -20.99 1.13
C ASN A 184 -12.91 -19.80 1.08
N GLY A 185 -13.43 -18.58 1.06
CA GLY A 185 -12.66 -17.34 0.96
C GLY A 185 -12.30 -16.93 -0.48
N HIS A 186 -12.79 -17.62 -1.52
CA HIS A 186 -12.52 -17.20 -2.90
C HIS A 186 -13.36 -15.97 -3.26
N PRO A 187 -12.76 -14.94 -3.84
CA PRO A 187 -13.50 -13.81 -4.37
C PRO A 187 -14.45 -14.22 -5.49
N LEU A 188 -15.73 -13.88 -5.35
CA LEU A 188 -16.75 -14.02 -6.38
C LEU A 188 -16.59 -12.89 -7.40
N LEU A 189 -15.82 -13.13 -8.45
CA LEU A 189 -15.41 -12.10 -9.41
C LEU A 189 -16.59 -11.42 -10.11
N GLY A 190 -17.70 -12.15 -10.31
CA GLY A 190 -18.93 -11.62 -10.88
C GLY A 190 -19.59 -10.52 -10.04
N MET A 191 -19.32 -10.45 -8.75
CA MET A 191 -19.82 -9.40 -7.85
C MET A 191 -18.92 -8.15 -7.81
N GLY A 192 -17.74 -8.21 -8.43
CA GLY A 192 -16.80 -7.09 -8.50
C GLY A 192 -15.82 -7.01 -7.32
N THR A 193 -15.11 -5.90 -7.26
CA THR A 193 -14.12 -5.60 -6.23
C THR A 193 -13.93 -4.09 -6.13
N SER A 194 -13.61 -3.59 -4.94
CA SER A 194 -13.31 -2.18 -4.70
C SER A 194 -11.90 -2.02 -4.14
N GLN A 195 -11.13 -1.04 -4.66
CA GLN A 195 -9.97 -0.53 -3.95
C GLN A 195 -10.47 0.35 -2.81
N VAL A 196 -9.87 0.19 -1.63
CA VAL A 196 -10.36 0.86 -0.42
C VAL A 196 -9.32 1.86 0.07
N ASN A 197 -9.78 3.08 0.30
CA ASN A 197 -9.05 4.17 0.92
C ASN A 197 -10.01 5.01 1.77
N HIS A 198 -9.56 6.14 2.32
CA HIS A 198 -10.39 7.00 3.17
C HIS A 198 -11.60 7.64 2.45
N GLU A 199 -11.59 7.73 1.11
CA GLU A 199 -12.70 8.26 0.29
C GLU A 199 -13.80 7.23 0.06
N THR A 200 -13.48 5.94 0.18
CA THR A 200 -14.42 4.85 -0.11
C THR A 200 -15.58 4.83 0.91
N PRO A 201 -16.85 4.85 0.50
CA PRO A 201 -17.97 4.71 1.44
C PRO A 201 -17.87 3.43 2.27
N LEU A 202 -18.22 3.48 3.58
CA LEU A 202 -18.12 2.32 4.47
C LEU A 202 -18.90 1.12 3.95
N ALA A 203 -20.06 1.35 3.30
CA ALA A 203 -20.88 0.30 2.69
C ALA A 203 -20.16 -0.53 1.60
N GLN A 204 -18.99 -0.10 1.13
CA GLN A 204 -18.16 -0.80 0.15
C GLN A 204 -16.89 -1.40 0.76
N ARG A 205 -16.61 -1.15 2.06
CA ARG A 205 -15.37 -1.57 2.72
C ARG A 205 -15.48 -2.95 3.35
N TRP A 206 -14.32 -3.58 3.49
CA TRP A 206 -14.01 -4.73 4.33
C TRP A 206 -14.64 -6.06 3.92
N GLY A 207 -15.19 -6.18 2.70
CA GLY A 207 -15.55 -7.49 2.17
C GLY A 207 -14.32 -8.40 2.10
N GLY A 208 -14.39 -9.56 2.77
CA GLY A 208 -13.26 -10.47 2.94
C GLY A 208 -12.41 -10.25 4.18
N TYR A 209 -12.79 -9.30 5.06
CA TYR A 209 -12.15 -9.01 6.33
C TYR A 209 -13.04 -9.39 7.50
N TYR A 210 -12.42 -9.85 8.60
CA TYR A 210 -13.03 -9.76 9.91
C TYR A 210 -12.90 -8.34 10.43
N VAL A 211 -13.95 -7.88 11.14
CA VAL A 211 -14.02 -6.53 11.70
C VAL A 211 -14.55 -6.62 13.12
N THR A 212 -13.72 -6.24 14.10
CA THR A 212 -14.10 -6.09 15.49
C THR A 212 -14.18 -4.63 15.87
N GLY A 213 -14.97 -4.31 16.87
CA GLY A 213 -15.39 -2.96 17.17
C GLY A 213 -16.84 -2.74 16.72
N ARG A 214 -17.30 -1.50 16.65
CA ARG A 214 -18.65 -1.15 16.27
C ARG A 214 -18.70 0.01 15.29
N SER A 215 -19.57 -0.08 14.29
CA SER A 215 -19.86 0.99 13.34
C SER A 215 -21.35 1.28 13.32
N SER A 216 -21.71 2.56 13.37
CA SER A 216 -23.09 3.02 13.11
C SER A 216 -23.44 2.93 11.62
N MET A 217 -22.44 2.95 10.75
CA MET A 217 -22.60 2.85 9.30
C MET A 217 -22.45 1.41 8.82
N PRO A 218 -23.24 0.99 7.80
CA PRO A 218 -23.15 -0.36 7.25
C PRO A 218 -21.82 -0.59 6.51
N HIS A 219 -21.32 -1.85 6.60
CA HIS A 219 -20.11 -2.31 5.90
C HIS A 219 -20.23 -3.77 5.46
N LEU A 220 -19.27 -4.25 4.62
CA LEU A 220 -19.26 -5.61 4.05
C LEU A 220 -18.48 -6.64 4.88
N GLY A 221 -17.82 -6.24 5.95
CA GLY A 221 -16.99 -7.12 6.78
C GLY A 221 -17.79 -8.21 7.52
N ASN A 222 -17.09 -9.27 7.96
CA ASN A 222 -17.64 -10.41 8.71
C ASN A 222 -18.65 -11.26 7.91
N ARG A 223 -18.54 -11.31 6.59
CA ARG A 223 -19.57 -11.91 5.74
C ARG A 223 -19.00 -12.82 4.68
N ILE A 224 -19.76 -13.87 4.41
CA ILE A 224 -19.61 -14.79 3.29
C ILE A 224 -20.75 -14.54 2.33
N TYR A 225 -20.47 -14.59 1.03
CA TYR A 225 -21.42 -14.26 -0.02
C TYR A 225 -21.71 -15.47 -0.90
N GLN A 226 -22.83 -15.42 -1.61
CA GLN A 226 -23.20 -16.38 -2.65
C GLN A 226 -23.19 -15.66 -3.99
N ASP A 227 -22.75 -16.34 -5.06
CA ASP A 227 -22.71 -15.76 -6.40
C ASP A 227 -24.11 -15.29 -6.85
N GLY A 228 -24.17 -14.07 -7.41
CA GLY A 228 -25.42 -13.41 -7.80
C GLY A 228 -26.30 -12.95 -6.65
N GLY A 229 -25.89 -13.14 -5.39
CA GLY A 229 -26.60 -12.60 -4.23
C GLY A 229 -26.37 -11.08 -4.08
N PRO A 230 -27.33 -10.34 -3.45
CA PRO A 230 -27.14 -8.92 -3.22
C PRO A 230 -26.03 -8.67 -2.20
N PRO A 231 -25.14 -7.68 -2.44
CA PRO A 231 -24.25 -7.19 -1.41
C PRO A 231 -25.09 -6.45 -0.37
N GLU A 232 -25.27 -7.04 0.81
CA GLU A 232 -26.01 -6.40 1.90
C GLU A 232 -25.05 -5.91 2.98
N PRO A 233 -24.54 -4.67 2.92
CA PRO A 233 -23.75 -4.12 4.00
C PRO A 233 -24.60 -3.99 5.28
N LYS A 234 -24.01 -4.26 6.44
CA LYS A 234 -24.69 -4.17 7.75
C LYS A 234 -23.88 -3.32 8.71
N ALA A 235 -24.58 -2.51 9.48
CA ALA A 235 -24.04 -1.84 10.65
C ALA A 235 -23.86 -2.83 11.83
N GLY A 236 -23.07 -2.44 12.80
CA GLY A 236 -22.79 -3.23 14.00
C GLY A 236 -21.32 -3.63 14.10
N GLY A 237 -21.03 -4.68 14.86
CA GLY A 237 -19.69 -5.17 15.06
C GLY A 237 -19.61 -6.38 15.98
N LEU A 238 -18.40 -6.88 16.17
CA LEU A 238 -18.05 -7.97 17.07
C LEU A 238 -17.13 -7.42 18.15
N ALA A 239 -17.28 -7.89 19.39
CA ALA A 239 -16.34 -7.54 20.47
C ALA A 239 -14.97 -8.17 20.23
N ASP A 240 -14.97 -9.45 19.84
CA ASP A 240 -13.80 -10.24 19.46
C ASP A 240 -14.20 -11.38 18.50
N LEU A 241 -13.24 -12.21 18.12
CA LEU A 241 -13.41 -13.31 17.17
C LEU A 241 -13.40 -14.70 17.83
N SER A 242 -13.39 -14.79 19.16
CA SER A 242 -13.32 -16.08 19.90
C SER A 242 -14.46 -17.05 19.55
N GLY A 243 -15.62 -16.51 19.17
CA GLY A 243 -16.78 -17.30 18.71
C GLY A 243 -16.77 -17.64 17.21
N THR A 244 -15.75 -17.15 16.45
CA THR A 244 -15.73 -17.25 14.99
C THR A 244 -14.56 -18.11 14.49
N ILE A 245 -13.38 -17.94 15.09
CA ILE A 245 -12.14 -18.63 14.70
C ILE A 245 -11.35 -19.10 15.94
N ASP A 246 -10.36 -19.94 15.73
CA ASP A 246 -9.37 -20.29 16.76
C ASP A 246 -8.40 -19.11 16.96
N VAL A 247 -8.72 -18.22 17.89
CA VAL A 247 -7.93 -17.03 18.19
C VAL A 247 -6.55 -17.32 18.80
N THR A 248 -6.29 -18.55 19.28
CA THR A 248 -4.98 -18.94 19.83
C THR A 248 -3.88 -18.98 18.77
N LYS A 249 -4.25 -18.99 17.49
CA LYS A 249 -3.34 -18.91 16.34
C LYS A 249 -2.86 -17.50 16.02
N TYR A 250 -3.35 -16.49 16.74
CA TYR A 250 -3.08 -15.07 16.49
C TYR A 250 -2.58 -14.38 17.76
N LEU A 251 -1.98 -13.21 17.61
CA LEU A 251 -1.47 -12.45 18.74
C LEU A 251 -2.59 -11.74 19.52
N ARG A 252 -3.70 -11.44 18.85
CA ARG A 252 -4.88 -10.77 19.42
C ARG A 252 -6.15 -11.50 18.98
N PRO A 253 -7.19 -11.53 19.80
CA PRO A 253 -8.48 -12.10 19.41
C PRO A 253 -9.32 -11.15 18.52
N THR A 254 -8.72 -10.08 18.00
CA THR A 254 -9.41 -8.97 17.34
C THR A 254 -8.86 -8.67 15.94
N SER A 255 -9.69 -8.00 15.12
CA SER A 255 -9.37 -7.37 13.86
C SER A 255 -9.97 -5.97 13.90
N ASP A 256 -9.19 -5.01 14.41
CA ASP A 256 -9.72 -3.72 14.85
C ASP A 256 -10.18 -2.82 13.69
N ILE A 257 -11.38 -2.26 13.81
CA ILE A 257 -11.98 -1.40 12.79
C ILE A 257 -11.22 -0.08 12.60
N VAL A 258 -10.68 0.50 13.67
CA VAL A 258 -9.90 1.75 13.59
C VAL A 258 -8.55 1.49 12.95
N ALA A 259 -7.92 0.34 13.26
CA ALA A 259 -6.69 -0.10 12.60
C ALA A 259 -6.90 -0.30 11.09
N LEU A 260 -8.02 -0.91 10.66
CA LEU A 260 -8.38 -1.03 9.24
C LEU A 260 -8.43 0.33 8.56
N MET A 261 -9.09 1.32 9.15
CA MET A 261 -9.24 2.66 8.57
C MET A 261 -7.90 3.39 8.46
N VAL A 262 -7.05 3.26 9.46
CA VAL A 262 -5.68 3.82 9.43
C VAL A 262 -4.86 3.16 8.32
N LEU A 263 -4.91 1.83 8.22
CA LEU A 263 -4.22 1.04 7.20
C LEU A 263 -4.59 1.48 5.78
N GLU A 264 -5.88 1.67 5.50
CA GLU A 264 -6.41 2.09 4.20
C GLU A 264 -5.86 3.44 3.76
N HIS A 265 -5.92 4.43 4.64
CA HIS A 265 -5.38 5.75 4.38
C HIS A 265 -3.85 5.72 4.20
N GLN A 266 -3.14 5.00 5.06
CA GLN A 266 -1.69 4.88 5.01
C GLN A 266 -1.20 4.22 3.72
N CYS A 267 -1.86 3.14 3.27
CA CYS A 267 -1.54 2.49 1.98
C CYS A 267 -1.70 3.46 0.81
N ARG A 268 -2.80 4.24 0.78
CA ARG A 268 -3.03 5.24 -0.26
C ARG A 268 -1.94 6.31 -0.27
N MET A 269 -1.58 6.84 0.91
CA MET A 269 -0.50 7.83 1.05
C MET A 269 0.84 7.29 0.55
N HIS A 270 1.24 6.09 0.97
CA HIS A 270 2.49 5.48 0.51
C HIS A 270 2.56 5.33 -1.01
N ASN A 271 1.46 4.90 -1.65
CA ASN A 271 1.42 4.77 -3.10
C ASN A 271 1.63 6.13 -3.79
N LEU A 272 0.97 7.19 -3.30
CA LEU A 272 1.13 8.54 -3.85
C LEU A 272 2.56 9.08 -3.67
N LEU A 273 3.14 8.89 -2.48
CA LEU A 273 4.51 9.34 -2.19
C LEU A 273 5.55 8.57 -3.02
N THR A 274 5.38 7.26 -3.16
CA THR A 274 6.25 6.42 -3.99
C THR A 274 6.16 6.81 -5.46
N ALA A 275 4.94 6.97 -5.98
CA ALA A 275 4.71 7.38 -7.36
C ALA A 275 5.33 8.76 -7.65
N ALA A 276 5.11 9.74 -6.76
CA ALA A 276 5.69 11.06 -6.87
C ALA A 276 7.22 11.02 -6.92
N SER A 277 7.85 10.25 -6.00
CA SER A 277 9.29 10.10 -5.94
C SER A 277 9.86 9.46 -7.22
N MET A 278 9.28 8.35 -7.67
CA MET A 278 9.79 7.61 -8.82
C MET A 278 9.55 8.34 -10.14
N GLN A 279 8.35 8.91 -10.33
CA GLN A 279 8.01 9.65 -11.55
C GLN A 279 8.84 10.91 -11.70
N TYR A 280 9.05 11.67 -10.60
CA TYR A 280 9.94 12.83 -10.62
C TYR A 280 11.39 12.45 -10.96
N ARG A 281 11.94 11.43 -10.28
CA ARG A 281 13.33 10.97 -10.54
C ARG A 281 13.51 10.52 -11.99
N ARG A 282 12.52 9.85 -12.54
CA ARG A 282 12.53 9.40 -13.94
C ARG A 282 12.48 10.59 -14.90
N ALA A 283 11.56 11.53 -14.69
CA ALA A 283 11.42 12.72 -15.52
C ALA A 283 12.71 13.57 -15.47
N TYR A 284 13.27 13.76 -14.28
CA TYR A 284 14.55 14.46 -14.07
C TYR A 284 15.71 13.78 -14.82
N TYR A 285 15.84 12.46 -14.67
CA TYR A 285 16.88 11.68 -15.36
C TYR A 285 16.79 11.81 -16.88
N LEU A 286 15.58 11.74 -17.44
CA LEU A 286 15.37 11.90 -18.88
C LEU A 286 15.67 13.33 -19.33
N GLY A 287 15.26 14.34 -18.57
CA GLY A 287 15.60 15.75 -18.83
C GLY A 287 17.10 15.99 -18.90
N GLN A 288 17.84 15.49 -17.91
CA GLN A 288 19.31 15.59 -17.86
C GLN A 288 20.01 14.81 -19.00
N ALA A 289 19.40 13.73 -19.48
CA ALA A 289 19.93 13.00 -20.64
C ALA A 289 19.78 13.77 -21.97
N MET A 290 18.74 14.62 -22.05
CA MET A 290 18.48 15.46 -23.22
C MET A 290 19.23 16.79 -23.14
N ASP A 291 19.29 17.40 -21.97
CA ASP A 291 20.00 18.64 -21.67
C ASP A 291 20.62 18.56 -20.28
N LYS A 292 21.96 18.55 -20.22
CA LYS A 292 22.69 18.41 -18.95
C LYS A 292 22.55 19.61 -18.03
N ASP A 293 22.26 20.77 -18.60
CA ASP A 293 22.11 22.03 -17.89
C ASP A 293 20.62 22.35 -17.59
N ALA A 294 19.71 21.39 -17.89
CA ALA A 294 18.29 21.54 -17.63
C ALA A 294 18.01 21.83 -16.16
N ASP A 295 17.25 22.88 -15.90
CA ASP A 295 16.79 23.22 -14.54
C ASP A 295 15.75 22.18 -14.09
N PRO A 296 15.94 21.51 -12.93
CA PRO A 296 14.98 20.57 -12.39
C PRO A 296 13.63 21.23 -12.02
N ASP A 297 13.58 22.54 -11.84
CA ASP A 297 12.38 23.31 -11.52
C ASP A 297 11.58 23.68 -12.77
N GLU A 298 12.21 23.59 -13.94
CA GLU A 298 11.58 23.82 -15.25
C GLU A 298 11.36 22.48 -16.00
N GLY A 299 10.50 22.51 -17.00
CA GLY A 299 10.26 21.36 -17.88
C GLY A 299 9.42 20.24 -17.24
N SER A 300 9.62 19.01 -17.74
CA SER A 300 8.75 17.88 -17.39
C SER A 300 8.86 17.44 -15.93
N ALA A 301 10.03 17.53 -15.32
CA ALA A 301 10.24 17.15 -13.92
C ALA A 301 9.50 18.11 -12.96
N GLY A 302 9.57 19.43 -13.23
CA GLY A 302 8.80 20.42 -12.48
C GLY A 302 7.29 20.18 -12.57
N HIS A 303 6.76 19.95 -13.77
CA HIS A 303 5.34 19.63 -13.96
C HIS A 303 4.92 18.35 -13.21
N VAL A 304 5.76 17.31 -13.21
CA VAL A 304 5.51 16.08 -12.44
C VAL A 304 5.48 16.38 -10.93
N ALA A 305 6.41 17.18 -10.42
CA ALA A 305 6.44 17.58 -9.01
C ALA A 305 5.18 18.35 -8.61
N ASP A 306 4.75 19.32 -9.42
CA ASP A 306 3.56 20.13 -9.16
C ASP A 306 2.26 19.31 -9.20
N GLY A 307 2.09 18.45 -10.21
CA GLY A 307 0.93 17.57 -10.30
C GLY A 307 0.87 16.52 -9.17
N ALA A 308 2.03 16.00 -8.75
CA ALA A 308 2.12 15.10 -7.62
C ALA A 308 1.77 15.81 -6.30
N ALA A 309 2.22 17.06 -6.12
CA ALA A 309 1.95 17.85 -4.94
C ALA A 309 0.45 18.10 -4.73
N ASP A 310 -0.30 18.41 -5.78
CA ASP A 310 -1.76 18.60 -5.69
C ASP A 310 -2.45 17.31 -5.17
N ARG A 311 -2.09 16.14 -5.69
CA ARG A 311 -2.65 14.84 -5.28
C ARG A 311 -2.25 14.44 -3.86
N ILE A 312 -1.00 14.68 -3.47
CA ILE A 312 -0.50 14.40 -2.13
C ILE A 312 -1.22 15.29 -1.11
N VAL A 313 -1.38 16.58 -1.39
CA VAL A 313 -2.05 17.53 -0.47
C VAL A 313 -3.54 17.21 -0.32
N ASP A 314 -4.25 16.85 -1.39
CA ASP A 314 -5.64 16.38 -1.30
C ASP A 314 -5.75 15.17 -0.35
N CYS A 315 -4.85 14.20 -0.45
CA CYS A 315 -4.83 13.03 0.43
C CYS A 315 -4.37 13.37 1.86
N LEU A 316 -3.35 14.24 2.04
CA LEU A 316 -2.89 14.70 3.35
C LEU A 316 -4.01 15.40 4.13
N PHE A 317 -4.86 16.14 3.45
CA PHE A 317 -5.96 16.84 4.10
C PHE A 317 -7.29 16.06 4.12
N PHE A 318 -7.25 14.75 3.84
CA PHE A 318 -8.44 13.90 3.85
C PHE A 318 -9.59 14.47 3.01
N LYS A 319 -9.27 14.97 1.80
CA LYS A 319 -10.29 15.38 0.86
C LYS A 319 -11.22 14.22 0.53
N ASP A 320 -12.51 14.50 0.45
CA ASP A 320 -13.56 13.53 0.14
C ASP A 320 -13.61 12.32 1.12
N GLU A 321 -13.08 12.48 2.35
CA GLU A 321 -13.17 11.46 3.40
C GLU A 321 -14.62 11.02 3.62
N ALA A 322 -14.85 9.71 3.60
CA ALA A 322 -16.17 9.15 3.83
C ALA A 322 -16.68 9.43 5.25
N ASP A 323 -17.91 9.89 5.36
CA ASP A 323 -18.55 10.18 6.65
C ASP A 323 -18.69 8.90 7.50
N LEU A 324 -18.30 8.97 8.77
CA LEU A 324 -18.39 7.89 9.75
C LEU A 324 -19.73 7.90 10.52
N GLY A 325 -20.64 8.79 10.17
CA GLY A 325 -21.95 8.91 10.81
C GLY A 325 -21.86 9.24 12.30
N GLU A 326 -22.64 8.52 13.11
CA GLU A 326 -22.69 8.68 14.56
C GLU A 326 -21.48 8.12 15.31
N GLY A 327 -20.59 7.42 14.59
CA GLY A 327 -19.28 7.04 15.10
C GLY A 327 -18.90 5.58 14.94
N ILE A 328 -17.63 5.36 15.27
CA ILE A 328 -16.94 4.08 15.27
C ILE A 328 -16.31 3.86 16.65
N GLU A 329 -16.45 2.67 17.19
CA GLU A 329 -15.80 2.23 18.41
C GLU A 329 -14.82 1.09 18.08
N GLY A 330 -13.53 1.28 18.37
CA GLY A 330 -12.49 0.29 18.17
C GLY A 330 -11.60 0.13 19.39
N SER A 331 -10.51 -0.61 19.24
CA SER A 331 -9.59 -0.94 20.32
C SER A 331 -8.91 0.29 20.91
N GLU A 332 -9.12 0.56 22.19
CA GLU A 332 -8.38 1.60 22.93
C GLU A 332 -6.87 1.31 22.91
N ALA A 333 -6.47 0.04 23.03
CA ALA A 333 -5.07 -0.36 23.01
C ALA A 333 -4.39 0.03 21.68
N PHE A 334 -5.08 -0.17 20.53
CA PHE A 334 -4.58 0.29 19.24
C PHE A 334 -4.48 1.82 19.20
N GLN A 335 -5.54 2.53 19.59
CA GLN A 335 -5.57 4.00 19.57
C GLN A 335 -4.45 4.60 20.41
N GLN A 336 -4.21 4.10 21.62
CA GLN A 336 -3.14 4.53 22.50
C GLN A 336 -1.75 4.24 21.92
N SER A 337 -1.52 2.99 21.47
CA SER A 337 -0.27 2.56 20.85
C SER A 337 0.03 3.40 19.59
N PHE A 338 -0.96 3.63 18.75
CA PHE A 338 -0.82 4.44 17.54
C PHE A 338 -0.49 5.90 17.86
N THR A 339 -1.30 6.57 18.69
CA THR A 339 -1.13 8.00 19.01
C THR A 339 0.20 8.29 19.70
N ALA A 340 0.71 7.34 20.53
CA ALA A 340 1.96 7.49 21.24
C ALA A 340 3.20 7.55 20.32
N ARG A 341 3.09 7.14 19.06
CA ARG A 341 4.20 7.12 18.08
C ARG A 341 4.45 8.46 17.41
N PHE A 342 3.50 9.39 17.51
CA PHE A 342 3.55 10.66 16.78
C PHE A 342 3.84 11.86 17.69
N PRO A 343 4.48 12.91 17.15
CA PRO A 343 4.79 14.10 17.93
C PRO A 343 3.53 14.80 18.42
N LYS A 344 3.68 15.50 19.54
CA LYS A 344 2.64 16.31 20.17
C LYS A 344 3.14 17.72 20.42
N THR A 345 2.25 18.68 20.32
CA THR A 345 2.51 20.06 20.75
C THR A 345 2.71 20.10 22.27
N ILE A 346 3.19 21.23 22.79
CA ILE A 346 3.29 21.50 24.25
C ILE A 346 1.94 21.32 24.94
N GLU A 347 0.84 21.66 24.26
CA GLU A 347 -0.52 21.47 24.75
C GLU A 347 -1.06 20.03 24.58
N GLY A 348 -0.24 19.11 24.06
CA GLY A 348 -0.59 17.70 23.89
C GLY A 348 -1.40 17.39 22.63
N ARG A 349 -1.59 18.33 21.69
CA ARG A 349 -2.30 18.12 20.41
C ARG A 349 -1.41 17.34 19.42
N SER A 350 -2.01 16.39 18.68
CA SER A 350 -1.32 15.63 17.62
C SER A 350 -2.17 15.50 16.37
N LEU A 351 -1.55 15.39 15.19
CA LEU A 351 -2.25 15.02 13.97
C LEU A 351 -2.79 13.56 14.01
N ALA A 352 -2.27 12.74 14.93
CA ALA A 352 -2.72 11.37 15.15
C ALA A 352 -3.87 11.25 16.18
N ASP A 353 -4.41 12.36 16.70
CA ASP A 353 -5.54 12.33 17.63
C ASP A 353 -6.82 11.90 16.91
N PHE A 354 -7.43 10.80 17.38
CA PHE A 354 -8.68 10.29 16.81
C PHE A 354 -9.89 11.15 17.18
N GLN A 355 -10.86 11.21 16.26
CA GLN A 355 -12.19 11.74 16.50
C GLN A 355 -13.26 10.64 16.47
N LEU A 356 -13.20 9.73 15.49
CA LEU A 356 -14.03 8.53 15.32
C LEU A 356 -15.53 8.77 15.12
N TYR A 357 -15.97 9.97 14.91
CA TYR A 357 -17.33 10.33 14.49
C TYR A 357 -17.26 11.34 13.36
N GLN A 358 -18.09 11.20 12.34
CA GLN A 358 -18.05 11.96 11.08
C GLN A 358 -16.72 11.80 10.31
N ARG A 359 -15.57 11.73 11.01
CA ARG A 359 -14.24 11.57 10.44
C ARG A 359 -13.28 10.83 11.39
N LEU A 360 -12.17 10.33 10.83
CA LEU A 360 -11.21 9.50 11.57
C LEU A 360 -10.40 10.29 12.59
N PHE A 361 -9.80 11.43 12.18
CA PHE A 361 -8.91 12.22 13.01
C PHE A 361 -9.50 13.59 13.36
N LYS A 362 -9.07 14.17 14.51
CA LYS A 362 -9.48 15.49 14.96
C LYS A 362 -9.05 16.61 14.00
N HIS A 363 -7.86 16.48 13.44
CA HIS A 363 -7.29 17.41 12.50
C HIS A 363 -7.29 16.80 11.10
N ARG A 364 -7.82 17.51 10.11
CA ARG A 364 -7.77 17.07 8.70
C ARG A 364 -6.38 17.28 8.12
N CYS A 365 -5.38 16.65 8.74
CA CYS A 365 -4.03 16.60 8.25
C CYS A 365 -3.43 15.25 8.67
N SER A 366 -2.93 14.51 7.71
CA SER A 366 -2.47 13.14 7.91
C SER A 366 -1.17 13.08 8.70
N PHE A 367 -1.12 12.15 9.65
CA PHE A 367 0.09 11.74 10.36
C PHE A 367 1.21 11.27 9.43
N MET A 368 0.89 10.88 8.18
CA MET A 368 1.85 10.43 7.19
C MET A 368 2.86 11.51 6.76
N ILE A 369 2.63 12.77 7.09
CA ILE A 369 3.62 13.85 6.94
C ILE A 369 4.89 13.61 7.76
N TYR A 370 4.81 12.80 8.83
CA TYR A 370 5.96 12.41 9.67
C TYR A 370 6.65 11.14 9.18
N SER A 371 6.11 10.43 8.18
CA SER A 371 6.66 9.18 7.68
C SER A 371 8.03 9.37 7.01
N SER A 372 8.82 8.28 6.95
CA SER A 372 10.07 8.28 6.17
C SER A 372 9.79 8.51 4.69
N ALA A 373 8.69 7.97 4.16
CA ALA A 373 8.29 8.16 2.77
C ALA A 373 8.09 9.64 2.41
N PHE A 374 7.49 10.44 3.29
CA PHE A 374 7.33 11.88 3.10
C PHE A 374 8.67 12.62 3.30
N ARG A 375 9.41 12.29 4.35
CA ARG A 375 10.69 12.93 4.67
C ARG A 375 11.70 12.78 3.54
N ASP A 376 11.73 11.61 2.90
CA ASP A 376 12.71 11.22 1.89
C ASP A 376 12.27 11.52 0.44
N LEU A 377 11.17 12.26 0.25
CA LEU A 377 10.77 12.78 -1.05
C LEU A 377 11.92 13.58 -1.70
N PRO A 378 12.04 13.56 -3.03
CA PRO A 378 12.93 14.47 -3.74
C PRO A 378 12.69 15.92 -3.29
N PRO A 379 13.74 16.74 -3.06
CA PRO A 379 13.59 18.08 -2.49
C PRO A 379 12.56 18.95 -3.23
N ARG A 380 12.56 18.93 -4.56
CA ARG A 380 11.61 19.70 -5.39
C ARG A 380 10.17 19.26 -5.18
N VAL A 381 9.90 17.95 -5.11
CA VAL A 381 8.56 17.41 -4.84
C VAL A 381 8.11 17.81 -3.44
N LYS A 382 8.98 17.63 -2.45
CA LYS A 382 8.70 17.97 -1.05
C LYS A 382 8.36 19.46 -0.91
N GLN A 383 9.16 20.34 -1.52
CA GLN A 383 8.93 21.79 -1.49
C GLN A 383 7.57 22.13 -2.13
N ALA A 384 7.25 21.54 -3.30
CA ALA A 384 5.96 21.77 -3.94
C ALA A 384 4.79 21.35 -3.04
N VAL A 385 4.90 20.23 -2.31
CA VAL A 385 3.86 19.80 -1.35
C VAL A 385 3.74 20.83 -0.21
N LEU A 386 4.84 21.23 0.41
CA LEU A 386 4.82 22.20 1.51
C LEU A 386 4.23 23.57 1.07
N ASP A 387 4.62 24.05 -0.11
CA ASP A 387 4.07 25.29 -0.67
C ASP A 387 2.54 25.22 -0.89
N ARG A 388 2.05 24.07 -1.43
CA ARG A 388 0.60 23.81 -1.59
C ARG A 388 -0.12 23.75 -0.25
N MET A 389 0.50 23.11 0.75
CA MET A 389 -0.06 23.03 2.12
C MET A 389 -0.16 24.44 2.74
N HIS A 390 0.90 25.27 2.66
CA HIS A 390 0.86 26.64 3.14
C HIS A 390 -0.25 27.47 2.46
N GLN A 391 -0.38 27.35 1.14
CA GLN A 391 -1.45 28.02 0.38
C GLN A 391 -2.84 27.57 0.82
N ALA A 392 -3.02 26.26 1.03
CA ALA A 392 -4.29 25.70 1.47
C ALA A 392 -4.68 26.16 2.89
N LEU A 393 -3.72 26.18 3.81
CA LEU A 393 -3.93 26.52 5.22
C LEU A 393 -4.07 28.04 5.46
N ALA A 394 -3.51 28.88 4.58
CA ALA A 394 -3.69 30.33 4.63
C ALA A 394 -5.14 30.77 4.40
N GLY A 395 -5.97 29.91 3.79
CA GLY A 395 -7.36 30.20 3.44
C GLY A 395 -7.49 31.01 2.14
N GLY A 396 -8.72 31.03 1.60
CA GLY A 396 -9.01 31.75 0.35
C GLY A 396 -8.60 31.05 -0.93
N ASN A 397 -8.09 29.82 -0.87
CA ASN A 397 -7.82 29.03 -2.03
C ASN A 397 -9.09 28.28 -2.49
N PRO A 398 -9.65 28.59 -3.68
CA PRO A 398 -10.89 27.97 -4.15
C PRO A 398 -10.76 26.46 -4.42
N LYS A 399 -9.54 25.93 -4.52
CA LYS A 399 -9.29 24.48 -4.66
C LYS A 399 -9.39 23.73 -3.32
N VAL A 400 -9.46 24.45 -2.19
CA VAL A 400 -9.46 23.90 -0.82
C VAL A 400 -10.55 24.57 0.02
N ASP A 401 -11.67 24.92 -0.60
CA ASP A 401 -12.83 25.58 0.03
C ASP A 401 -13.54 24.72 1.08
N TRP A 402 -13.36 23.40 1.01
CA TRP A 402 -13.85 22.41 1.98
C TRP A 402 -13.11 22.46 3.33
N LEU A 403 -11.89 23.03 3.40
CA LEU A 403 -11.14 23.19 4.65
C LEU A 403 -11.44 24.55 5.28
N LYS A 404 -12.14 24.55 6.42
CA LYS A 404 -12.48 25.77 7.13
C LYS A 404 -11.23 26.52 7.60
N ALA A 405 -11.18 27.85 7.46
CA ALA A 405 -10.05 28.67 7.86
C ALA A 405 -9.64 28.49 9.36
N SER A 406 -10.61 28.25 10.25
CA SER A 406 -10.34 27.95 11.66
C SER A 406 -9.65 26.61 11.87
N GLU A 407 -9.93 25.62 11.03
CA GLU A 407 -9.28 24.33 11.05
C GLU A 407 -7.87 24.41 10.44
N GLY A 408 -7.71 25.16 9.34
CA GLY A 408 -6.41 25.44 8.74
C GLY A 408 -5.44 26.09 9.73
N ARG A 409 -5.88 27.08 10.52
CA ARG A 409 -5.06 27.66 11.58
C ARG A 409 -4.61 26.64 12.61
N ARG A 410 -5.53 25.79 13.13
CA ARG A 410 -5.18 24.76 14.11
C ARG A 410 -4.16 23.73 13.56
N ILE A 411 -4.30 23.35 12.29
CA ILE A 411 -3.34 22.46 11.63
C ILE A 411 -1.98 23.15 11.52
N SER A 412 -1.93 24.42 11.09
CA SER A 412 -0.68 25.19 11.01
C SER A 412 0.02 25.31 12.37
N GLU A 413 -0.74 25.55 13.46
CA GLU A 413 -0.19 25.59 14.82
C GLU A 413 0.45 24.25 15.22
N VAL A 414 -0.22 23.13 14.96
CA VAL A 414 0.32 21.80 15.25
C VAL A 414 1.58 21.54 14.43
N LEU A 415 1.57 21.83 13.11
CA LEU A 415 2.72 21.61 12.23
C LEU A 415 3.92 22.47 12.62
N ALA A 416 3.70 23.73 13.01
CA ALA A 416 4.77 24.64 13.43
C ALA A 416 5.56 24.12 14.66
N GLU A 417 4.89 23.39 15.56
CA GLU A 417 5.55 22.79 16.73
C GLU A 417 6.10 21.38 16.47
N THR A 418 5.56 20.66 15.49
CA THR A 418 5.80 19.20 15.37
C THR A 418 6.51 18.78 14.10
N LEU A 419 6.55 19.61 13.05
CA LEU A 419 7.20 19.32 11.78
C LEU A 419 8.45 20.18 11.59
N PRO A 420 9.67 19.62 11.67
CA PRO A 420 10.87 20.37 11.43
C PRO A 420 10.92 20.96 10.00
N GLY A 421 11.14 22.28 9.93
CA GLY A 421 11.22 23.00 8.64
C GLY A 421 9.85 23.38 8.06
N TRP A 422 8.80 23.34 8.86
CA TRP A 422 7.48 23.87 8.51
C TRP A 422 7.49 25.38 8.31
#